data_8d474be0ef824d1d002f6890a02887b6
#
_entry.id   8d474be0ef824d1d002f6890a02887b6
#
_cell.length_a   1.000
_cell.length_b   1.000
_cell.length_c   1.000
_cell.angle_alpha   90.00
_cell.angle_beta   90.00
_cell.angle_gamma   90.00
#
_symmetry.space_group_name_H-M   'P 1'
#
loop_
_entity.id
_entity.type
_entity.pdbx_description
1 polymer ?
#
loop_
_entity_poly.entity_id
_entity_poly.type
_entity_poly.pdbx_seq_one_letter_code
_entity_poly.pdbx_strand_id
1 'polypeptide(L)'
;ILATTENVKMIYVIPDFQNPTGKTWTLERRQKFMELINKYEIPVIEDNPYGELRFEGEFLPSLKSMDTKDLVIFLGTMSKIFAPGLRIGWVCSTNAEVLGKYNFIKQGADLQSSTIDQLITNQFLEDNDLDAHVEKIKAVYVKRRDAMLKTMEETFPKEVKFTHPE
;
A
#
# COMPACT_ATOMS: atom_id res chain seq x y z
N ILE A 1 -17.99 12.19 -9.70
CA ILE A 1 -17.12 13.09 -8.90
C ILE A 1 -16.15 13.80 -9.84
N LEU A 2 -15.20 13.12 -10.52
CA LEU A 2 -14.19 13.77 -11.35
C LEU A 2 -14.77 14.66 -12.46
N ALA A 3 -15.93 14.32 -13.02
CA ALA A 3 -16.62 15.10 -14.04
C ALA A 3 -17.26 16.38 -13.51
N THR A 4 -17.43 16.51 -12.20
CA THR A 4 -18.19 17.60 -11.53
C THR A 4 -17.37 18.35 -10.49
N THR A 5 -16.15 17.90 -10.19
CA THR A 5 -15.25 18.55 -9.22
C THR A 5 -14.16 19.28 -9.98
N GLU A 6 -14.15 20.60 -9.85
CA GLU A 6 -13.10 21.43 -10.43
C GLU A 6 -11.81 21.34 -9.60
N ASN A 7 -10.66 21.50 -10.28
CA ASN A 7 -9.33 21.60 -9.65
C ASN A 7 -8.88 20.39 -8.80
N VAL A 8 -9.30 19.18 -9.14
CA VAL A 8 -8.72 17.99 -8.53
C VAL A 8 -7.23 17.92 -8.84
N LYS A 9 -6.39 17.91 -7.82
CA LYS A 9 -4.92 17.96 -7.97
C LYS A 9 -4.29 16.58 -7.92
N MET A 10 -4.82 15.70 -7.10
CA MET A 10 -4.35 14.32 -6.94
C MET A 10 -5.42 13.47 -6.27
N ILE A 11 -5.25 12.15 -6.36
CA ILE A 11 -6.08 11.18 -5.66
C ILE A 11 -5.15 10.28 -4.84
N TYR A 12 -5.47 10.07 -3.57
CA TYR A 12 -4.77 9.11 -2.70
C TYR A 12 -5.66 7.89 -2.47
N VAL A 13 -5.09 6.70 -2.66
CA VAL A 13 -5.81 5.43 -2.49
C VAL A 13 -4.93 4.37 -1.83
N ILE A 14 -5.58 3.46 -1.10
CA ILE A 14 -5.01 2.22 -0.60
C ILE A 14 -5.84 1.08 -1.21
N PRO A 15 -5.40 0.49 -2.33
CA PRO A 15 -6.20 -0.53 -3.01
C PRO A 15 -6.23 -1.87 -2.29
N ASP A 16 -5.21 -2.19 -1.49
CA ASP A 16 -5.10 -3.45 -0.74
C ASP A 16 -5.27 -3.21 0.75
N PHE A 17 -6.25 -3.91 1.37
CA PHE A 17 -6.51 -3.92 2.82
C PHE A 17 -6.57 -2.53 3.45
N GLN A 18 -7.35 -1.65 2.82
CA GLN A 18 -7.47 -0.23 3.20
C GLN A 18 -7.69 -0.05 4.71
N ASN A 19 -6.86 0.76 5.33
CA ASN A 19 -7.03 1.14 6.73
C ASN A 19 -8.00 2.34 6.84
N PRO A 20 -9.13 2.23 7.60
CA PRO A 20 -9.42 1.17 8.57
C PRO A 20 -10.37 0.07 8.07
N THR A 21 -10.79 0.06 6.83
CA THR A 21 -11.91 -0.79 6.37
C THR A 21 -11.53 -2.24 6.10
N GLY A 22 -10.25 -2.56 5.93
CA GLY A 22 -9.77 -3.89 5.54
C GLY A 22 -10.16 -4.32 4.13
N LYS A 23 -10.76 -3.44 3.33
CA LYS A 23 -11.25 -3.78 1.98
C LYS A 23 -10.15 -3.73 0.94
N THR A 24 -10.19 -4.68 0.01
CA THR A 24 -9.35 -4.72 -1.19
C THR A 24 -10.18 -4.41 -2.43
N TRP A 25 -9.60 -3.65 -3.36
CA TRP A 25 -10.22 -3.40 -4.66
C TRP A 25 -10.06 -4.61 -5.57
N THR A 26 -11.15 -5.02 -6.21
CA THR A 26 -11.13 -6.07 -7.24
C THR A 26 -10.31 -5.60 -8.46
N LEU A 27 -9.85 -6.55 -9.25
CA LEU A 27 -9.14 -6.26 -10.51
C LEU A 27 -9.98 -5.37 -11.44
N GLU A 28 -11.27 -5.68 -11.60
CA GLU A 28 -12.18 -4.87 -12.42
C GLU A 28 -12.27 -3.42 -11.93
N ARG A 29 -12.31 -3.21 -10.61
CA ARG A 29 -12.32 -1.85 -10.04
C ARG A 29 -11.03 -1.12 -10.32
N ARG A 30 -9.87 -1.78 -10.22
CA ARG A 30 -8.57 -1.19 -10.55
C ARG A 30 -8.51 -0.76 -12.02
N GLN A 31 -8.94 -1.63 -12.94
CA GLN A 31 -8.98 -1.35 -14.37
C GLN A 31 -9.88 -0.14 -14.69
N LYS A 32 -11.12 -0.14 -14.21
CA LYS A 32 -12.04 0.99 -14.39
C LYS A 32 -11.53 2.29 -13.77
N PHE A 33 -10.86 2.20 -12.63
CA PHE A 33 -10.23 3.38 -12.02
C PHE A 33 -9.12 3.93 -12.91
N MET A 34 -8.23 3.08 -13.44
CA MET A 34 -7.15 3.50 -14.34
C MET A 34 -7.66 4.07 -15.67
N GLU A 35 -8.77 3.56 -16.22
CA GLU A 35 -9.43 4.17 -17.37
C GLU A 35 -9.85 5.63 -17.09
N LEU A 36 -10.42 5.88 -15.91
CA LEU A 36 -10.80 7.23 -15.49
C LEU A 36 -9.57 8.11 -15.26
N ILE A 37 -8.54 7.59 -14.60
CA ILE A 37 -7.29 8.32 -14.36
C ILE A 37 -6.63 8.72 -15.70
N ASN A 38 -6.53 7.80 -16.64
CA ASN A 38 -6.00 8.07 -17.97
C ASN A 38 -6.84 9.10 -18.77
N LYS A 39 -8.16 9.09 -18.57
CA LYS A 39 -9.07 10.04 -19.21
C LYS A 39 -8.93 11.47 -18.68
N TYR A 40 -8.83 11.62 -17.36
CA TYR A 40 -8.79 12.93 -16.69
C TYR A 40 -7.38 13.42 -16.38
N GLU A 41 -6.36 12.57 -16.61
CA GLU A 41 -4.93 12.86 -16.40
C GLU A 41 -4.62 13.39 -14.99
N ILE A 42 -5.23 12.75 -13.98
CA ILE A 42 -5.07 13.15 -12.57
C ILE A 42 -4.00 12.28 -11.91
N PRO A 43 -2.98 12.87 -11.27
CA PRO A 43 -1.99 12.13 -10.50
C PRO A 43 -2.61 11.29 -9.38
N VAL A 44 -2.12 10.09 -9.17
CA VAL A 44 -2.56 9.16 -8.13
C VAL A 44 -1.40 8.80 -7.23
N ILE A 45 -1.62 8.87 -5.92
CA ILE A 45 -0.76 8.23 -4.93
C ILE A 45 -1.40 6.89 -4.57
N GLU A 46 -0.75 5.80 -4.95
CA GLU A 46 -1.09 4.44 -4.56
C GLU A 46 -0.24 4.06 -3.35
N ASP A 47 -0.84 4.00 -2.18
CA ASP A 47 -0.17 3.58 -0.95
C ASP A 47 -0.43 2.10 -0.69
N ASN A 48 0.63 1.29 -0.68
CA ASN A 48 0.54 -0.17 -0.52
C ASN A 48 1.36 -0.69 0.67
N PRO A 49 0.95 -0.37 1.91
CA PRO A 49 1.67 -0.87 3.08
C PRO A 49 1.32 -2.32 3.46
N TYR A 50 0.24 -2.89 2.91
CA TYR A 50 -0.33 -4.16 3.38
C TYR A 50 -0.41 -5.24 2.30
N GLY A 51 -0.15 -4.94 1.04
CA GLY A 51 -0.39 -5.85 -0.08
C GLY A 51 0.29 -7.21 0.06
N GLU A 52 1.51 -7.23 0.60
CA GLU A 52 2.29 -8.45 0.84
C GLU A 52 1.70 -9.33 1.96
N LEU A 53 0.83 -8.78 2.82
CA LEU A 53 0.23 -9.48 3.95
C LEU A 53 -1.10 -10.16 3.61
N ARG A 54 -1.37 -10.41 2.35
CA ARG A 54 -2.57 -11.12 1.90
C ARG A 54 -2.64 -12.52 2.48
N PHE A 55 -3.75 -12.85 3.13
CA PHE A 55 -3.99 -14.17 3.75
C PHE A 55 -4.75 -15.10 2.83
N GLU A 56 -5.64 -14.57 1.99
CA GLU A 56 -6.54 -15.34 1.14
C GLU A 56 -6.60 -14.74 -0.27
N GLY A 57 -6.88 -15.58 -1.26
CA GLY A 57 -6.97 -15.18 -2.66
C GLY A 57 -5.60 -14.98 -3.32
N GLU A 58 -5.59 -14.32 -4.48
CA GLU A 58 -4.40 -14.10 -5.31
C GLU A 58 -3.94 -12.64 -5.24
N PHE A 59 -2.63 -12.42 -5.45
CA PHE A 59 -2.08 -11.08 -5.59
C PHE A 59 -2.68 -10.39 -6.83
N LEU A 60 -3.11 -9.15 -6.63
CA LEU A 60 -3.64 -8.33 -7.70
C LEU A 60 -2.58 -7.33 -8.19
N PRO A 61 -2.52 -7.06 -9.50
CA PRO A 61 -1.60 -6.07 -10.03
C PRO A 61 -1.88 -4.69 -9.43
N SER A 62 -0.82 -3.95 -9.09
CA SER A 62 -0.91 -2.59 -8.59
C SER A 62 -1.46 -1.63 -9.66
N LEU A 63 -1.99 -0.48 -9.24
CA LEU A 63 -2.36 0.57 -10.19
C LEU A 63 -1.13 1.06 -10.96
N LYS A 64 0.01 1.12 -10.28
CA LYS A 64 1.30 1.48 -10.92
C LYS A 64 1.68 0.54 -12.04
N SER A 65 1.45 -0.76 -11.91
CA SER A 65 1.73 -1.74 -12.98
C SER A 65 0.82 -1.59 -14.21
N MET A 66 -0.32 -0.92 -14.05
CA MET A 66 -1.29 -0.62 -15.12
C MET A 66 -1.11 0.81 -15.69
N ASP A 67 -0.20 1.59 -15.13
CA ASP A 67 0.02 2.98 -15.49
C ASP A 67 0.75 3.10 -16.83
N THR A 68 0.13 3.76 -17.80
CA THR A 68 0.68 3.99 -19.14
C THR A 68 0.97 5.46 -19.43
N LYS A 69 0.68 6.36 -18.47
CA LYS A 69 0.82 7.81 -18.62
C LYS A 69 1.67 8.48 -17.53
N ASP A 70 2.42 7.70 -16.76
CA ASP A 70 3.27 8.19 -15.67
C ASP A 70 2.52 8.99 -14.58
N LEU A 71 1.25 8.63 -14.35
CA LEU A 71 0.36 9.31 -13.41
C LEU A 71 0.38 8.70 -12.00
N VAL A 72 0.78 7.43 -11.86
CA VAL A 72 0.75 6.74 -10.57
C VAL A 72 2.11 6.82 -9.87
N ILE A 73 2.07 7.30 -8.63
CA ILE A 73 3.18 7.29 -7.69
C ILE A 73 2.89 6.20 -6.67
N PHE A 74 3.69 5.12 -6.68
CA PHE A 74 3.52 4.00 -5.76
C PHE A 74 4.38 4.21 -4.52
N LEU A 75 3.79 3.97 -3.34
CA LEU A 75 4.45 4.00 -2.05
C LEU A 75 4.50 2.61 -1.44
N GLY A 76 5.67 2.19 -1.02
CA GLY A 76 5.88 0.94 -0.28
C GLY A 76 6.62 1.18 1.04
N THR A 77 6.59 0.21 1.94
CA THR A 77 7.20 0.33 3.26
C THR A 77 7.67 -1.00 3.83
N MET A 78 8.77 -0.98 4.55
CA MET A 78 9.24 -2.09 5.38
C MET A 78 8.52 -2.20 6.73
N SER A 79 7.69 -1.21 7.08
CA SER A 79 7.07 -1.12 8.41
C SER A 79 6.12 -2.25 8.75
N LYS A 80 5.53 -2.92 7.74
CA LYS A 80 4.53 -3.97 7.95
C LYS A 80 5.05 -5.38 7.66
N ILE A 81 6.10 -5.45 6.84
CA ILE A 81 6.68 -6.72 6.37
C ILE A 81 8.06 -7.03 6.96
N PHE A 82 8.67 -6.07 7.67
CA PHE A 82 9.95 -6.25 8.35
C PHE A 82 9.95 -5.60 9.74
N ALA A 83 10.27 -4.30 9.83
CA ALA A 83 10.42 -3.64 11.13
C ALA A 83 9.90 -2.18 11.08
N PRO A 84 8.82 -1.86 11.82
CA PRO A 84 8.23 -0.51 11.79
C PRO A 84 9.14 0.56 12.38
N GLY A 85 10.02 0.20 13.32
CA GLY A 85 10.92 1.13 14.02
C GLY A 85 12.02 1.70 13.13
N LEU A 86 12.41 1.01 12.05
CA LEU A 86 13.47 1.46 11.13
C LEU A 86 13.04 2.63 10.24
N ARG A 87 11.75 2.90 10.10
CA ARG A 87 11.20 4.01 9.32
C ARG A 87 11.63 4.01 7.85
N ILE A 88 11.79 2.82 7.23
CA ILE A 88 12.16 2.66 5.83
C ILE A 88 10.92 2.46 4.96
N GLY A 89 10.86 3.23 3.88
CA GLY A 89 9.88 3.12 2.82
C GLY A 89 10.50 3.59 1.50
N TRP A 90 9.77 3.39 0.40
CA TRP A 90 10.22 3.79 -0.92
C TRP A 90 9.09 4.41 -1.74
N VAL A 91 9.50 5.18 -2.73
CA VAL A 91 8.63 5.77 -3.75
C VAL A 91 9.04 5.19 -5.10
N CYS A 92 8.08 4.72 -5.88
CA CYS A 92 8.29 4.28 -7.25
C CYS A 92 7.43 5.12 -8.20
N SER A 93 8.07 5.80 -9.14
CA SER A 93 7.43 6.55 -10.21
C SER A 93 8.29 6.48 -11.48
N THR A 94 7.66 6.49 -12.63
CA THR A 94 8.31 6.62 -13.93
C THR A 94 8.47 8.10 -14.34
N ASN A 95 7.80 9.02 -13.63
CA ASN A 95 7.90 10.46 -13.88
C ASN A 95 9.14 11.04 -13.20
N ALA A 96 10.18 11.31 -13.99
CA ALA A 96 11.46 11.84 -13.50
C ALA A 96 11.34 13.24 -12.86
N GLU A 97 10.41 14.09 -13.33
CA GLU A 97 10.19 15.43 -12.76
C GLU A 97 9.62 15.30 -11.34
N VAL A 98 8.64 14.41 -11.15
CA VAL A 98 8.04 14.14 -9.83
C VAL A 98 9.11 13.62 -8.87
N LEU A 99 9.92 12.65 -9.29
CA LEU A 99 11.01 12.11 -8.46
C LEU A 99 12.06 13.17 -8.12
N GLY A 100 12.41 14.03 -9.07
CA GLY A 100 13.33 15.16 -8.84
C GLY A 100 12.81 16.14 -7.79
N LYS A 101 11.53 16.52 -7.89
CA LYS A 101 10.87 17.41 -6.91
C LYS A 101 10.76 16.74 -5.53
N TYR A 102 10.40 15.45 -5.51
CA TYR A 102 10.34 14.68 -4.27
C TYR A 102 11.70 14.65 -3.56
N ASN A 103 12.78 14.34 -4.29
CA ASN A 103 14.14 14.32 -3.74
C ASN A 103 14.57 15.70 -3.22
N PHE A 104 14.28 16.76 -3.97
CA PHE A 104 14.58 18.13 -3.55
C PHE A 104 13.86 18.51 -2.24
N ILE A 105 12.56 18.20 -2.14
CA ILE A 105 11.76 18.48 -0.93
C ILE A 105 12.25 17.66 0.25
N LYS A 106 12.59 16.36 0.00
CA LYS A 106 13.11 15.47 1.04
C LYS A 106 14.41 16.00 1.65
N GLN A 107 15.31 16.58 0.86
CA GLN A 107 16.54 17.19 1.37
C GLN A 107 16.25 18.34 2.35
N GLY A 108 15.17 19.09 2.11
CA GLY A 108 14.74 20.16 3.03
C GLY A 108 13.97 19.66 4.25
N ALA A 109 13.33 18.49 4.17
CA ALA A 109 12.46 17.95 5.22
C ALA A 109 13.25 17.14 6.27
N ASP A 110 14.07 16.19 5.83
CA ASP A 110 14.80 15.26 6.71
C ASP A 110 16.23 14.93 6.22
N LEU A 111 16.66 15.58 5.16
CA LEU A 111 17.92 15.37 4.43
C LEU A 111 17.95 13.98 3.79
N GLN A 112 17.87 12.92 4.59
CA GLN A 112 17.79 11.51 4.17
C GLN A 112 17.26 10.64 5.30
N SER A 113 16.76 9.45 4.96
CA SER A 113 16.47 8.41 5.95
C SER A 113 17.76 7.95 6.63
N SER A 114 17.66 7.52 7.89
CA SER A 114 18.81 7.05 8.67
C SER A 114 19.65 6.04 7.89
N THR A 115 20.95 6.32 7.71
CA THR A 115 21.87 5.45 6.97
C THR A 115 22.02 4.08 7.65
N ILE A 116 22.06 4.04 8.96
CA ILE A 116 22.17 2.78 9.70
C ILE A 116 20.92 1.90 9.50
N ASP A 117 19.73 2.49 9.49
CA ASP A 117 18.48 1.74 9.27
C ASP A 117 18.39 1.21 7.82
N GLN A 118 18.90 1.97 6.85
CA GLN A 118 19.03 1.51 5.47
C GLN A 118 20.01 0.34 5.37
N LEU A 119 21.18 0.40 6.02
CA LEU A 119 22.18 -0.67 6.02
C LEU A 119 21.65 -1.93 6.72
N ILE A 120 20.94 -1.80 7.84
CA ILE A 120 20.28 -2.93 8.51
C ILE A 120 19.26 -3.59 7.59
N THR A 121 18.43 -2.78 6.93
CA THR A 121 17.43 -3.29 5.99
C THR A 121 18.10 -3.99 4.81
N ASN A 122 19.13 -3.40 4.23
CA ASN A 122 19.88 -4.01 3.13
C ASN A 122 20.50 -5.35 3.55
N GLN A 123 21.19 -5.39 4.69
CA GLN A 123 21.81 -6.62 5.19
C GLN A 123 20.77 -7.72 5.46
N PHE A 124 19.59 -7.34 5.99
CA PHE A 124 18.51 -8.30 6.17
C PHE A 124 18.05 -8.90 4.83
N LEU A 125 17.91 -8.06 3.78
CA LEU A 125 17.48 -8.52 2.46
C LEU A 125 18.54 -9.36 1.74
N GLU A 126 19.82 -9.14 2.02
CA GLU A 126 20.93 -9.95 1.49
C GLU A 126 21.00 -11.33 2.18
N ASP A 127 20.80 -11.38 3.48
CA ASP A 127 20.97 -12.60 4.28
C ASP A 127 19.70 -13.47 4.37
N ASN A 128 18.53 -12.94 3.99
CA ASN A 128 17.25 -13.60 4.19
C ASN A 128 16.35 -13.53 2.97
N ASP A 129 15.53 -14.55 2.81
CA ASP A 129 14.41 -14.56 1.88
C ASP A 129 13.24 -13.76 2.50
N LEU A 130 12.93 -12.61 1.93
CA LEU A 130 11.85 -11.73 2.39
C LEU A 130 10.50 -12.40 2.27
N ASP A 131 10.23 -13.16 1.21
CA ASP A 131 8.95 -13.84 1.00
C ASP A 131 8.73 -14.91 2.07
N ALA A 132 9.77 -15.71 2.36
CA ALA A 132 9.73 -16.68 3.45
C ALA A 132 9.55 -16.03 4.83
N HIS A 133 10.07 -14.82 5.04
CA HIS A 133 9.85 -14.03 6.25
C HIS A 133 8.40 -13.52 6.34
N VAL A 134 7.86 -13.02 5.26
CA VAL A 134 6.46 -12.54 5.17
C VAL A 134 5.49 -13.69 5.46
N GLU A 135 5.73 -14.90 4.93
CA GLU A 135 4.88 -16.06 5.22
C GLU A 135 4.86 -16.41 6.73
N LYS A 136 5.98 -16.26 7.45
CA LYS A 136 6.00 -16.44 8.91
C LYS A 136 5.14 -15.38 9.63
N ILE A 137 5.20 -14.13 9.18
CA ILE A 137 4.36 -13.05 9.71
C ILE A 137 2.88 -13.34 9.46
N LYS A 138 2.53 -13.71 8.24
CA LYS A 138 1.15 -14.06 7.83
C LYS A 138 0.59 -15.19 8.69
N ALA A 139 1.35 -16.24 8.94
CA ALA A 139 0.94 -17.36 9.80
C ALA A 139 0.55 -16.95 11.23
N VAL A 140 1.16 -15.89 11.76
CA VAL A 140 0.79 -15.31 13.07
C VAL A 140 -0.44 -14.41 12.94
N TYR A 141 -0.50 -13.58 11.89
CA TYR A 141 -1.57 -12.60 11.75
C TYR A 141 -2.91 -13.22 11.39
N VAL A 142 -2.93 -14.30 10.60
CA VAL A 142 -4.15 -15.09 10.34
C VAL A 142 -4.81 -15.53 11.65
N LYS A 143 -4.05 -16.09 12.59
CA LYS A 143 -4.59 -16.53 13.88
C LYS A 143 -5.18 -15.38 14.69
N ARG A 144 -4.57 -14.18 14.61
CA ARG A 144 -5.07 -12.98 15.31
C ARG A 144 -6.34 -12.44 14.66
N ARG A 145 -6.36 -12.39 13.32
CA ARG A 145 -7.56 -12.02 12.54
C ARG A 145 -8.73 -12.94 12.89
N ASP A 146 -8.51 -14.24 12.80
CA ASP A 146 -9.56 -15.24 13.02
C ASP A 146 -10.11 -15.18 14.45
N ALA A 147 -9.24 -15.03 15.43
CA ALA A 147 -9.66 -14.86 16.83
C ALA A 147 -10.50 -13.58 17.01
N MET A 148 -10.09 -12.47 16.36
CA MET A 148 -10.83 -11.21 16.41
C MET A 148 -12.20 -11.34 15.73
N LEU A 149 -12.25 -11.88 14.50
CA LEU A 149 -13.51 -12.06 13.76
C LEU A 149 -14.48 -12.96 14.52
N LYS A 150 -14.01 -14.10 15.04
CA LYS A 150 -14.81 -14.98 15.86
C LYS A 150 -15.41 -14.26 17.08
N THR A 151 -14.59 -13.49 17.79
CA THR A 151 -15.07 -12.74 18.95
C THR A 151 -16.11 -11.70 18.55
N MET A 152 -15.92 -11.01 17.42
CA MET A 152 -16.91 -10.04 16.91
C MET A 152 -18.22 -10.73 16.53
N GLU A 153 -18.18 -11.89 15.89
CA GLU A 153 -19.37 -12.69 15.55
C GLU A 153 -20.13 -13.16 16.78
N GLU A 154 -19.41 -13.54 17.83
CA GLU A 154 -20.02 -14.04 19.10
C GLU A 154 -20.57 -12.92 19.99
N THR A 155 -19.99 -11.71 19.94
CA THR A 155 -20.27 -10.67 20.94
C THR A 155 -20.95 -9.41 20.40
N PHE A 156 -20.83 -9.12 19.11
CA PHE A 156 -21.43 -7.92 18.55
C PHE A 156 -22.94 -8.07 18.36
N PRO A 157 -23.70 -6.98 18.55
CA PRO A 157 -25.12 -6.95 18.16
C PRO A 157 -25.30 -7.28 16.68
N LYS A 158 -26.40 -7.96 16.32
CA LYS A 158 -26.68 -8.42 14.95
C LYS A 158 -26.77 -7.29 13.91
N GLU A 159 -27.04 -6.09 14.36
CA GLU A 159 -27.12 -4.89 13.52
C GLU A 159 -25.75 -4.34 13.12
N VAL A 160 -24.68 -4.73 13.83
CA VAL A 160 -23.32 -4.28 13.54
C VAL A 160 -22.77 -5.04 12.35
N LYS A 161 -22.36 -4.28 11.34
CA LYS A 161 -21.68 -4.84 10.15
C LYS A 161 -20.19 -4.57 10.23
N PHE A 162 -19.41 -5.57 10.00
CA PHE A 162 -17.95 -5.46 9.92
C PHE A 162 -17.41 -6.13 8.65
N THR A 163 -16.22 -5.80 8.27
CA THR A 163 -15.54 -6.38 7.10
C THR A 163 -14.75 -7.62 7.52
N HIS A 164 -14.51 -8.49 6.55
CA HIS A 164 -13.64 -9.66 6.67
C HIS A 164 -12.38 -9.40 5.82
N PRO A 165 -11.25 -8.99 6.40
CA PRO A 165 -9.99 -8.81 5.66
C PRO A 165 -9.43 -10.15 5.19
N GLU A 166 -9.05 -10.22 3.91
CA GLU A 166 -8.56 -11.43 3.23
C GLU A 166 -7.04 -11.64 3.30
#